data_4f27817431169a8a4ebefd0449655b5d
#
_entry.id   4f27817431169a8a4ebefd0449655b5d
#
_cell.length_a   1.000
_cell.length_b   1.000
_cell.length_c   1.000
_cell.angle_alpha   90.00
_cell.angle_beta   90.00
_cell.angle_gamma   90.00
#
_symmetry.space_group_name_H-M   'P 1'
#
loop_
_entity.id
_entity.type
_entity.pdbx_description
1 polymer ?
#
loop_
_entity_poly.entity_id
_entity_poly.type
_entity_poly.pdbx_seq_one_letter_code
_entity_poly.pdbx_strand_id
1 'polypeptide(L)'
;AGAKCVATGGSAELVTALHRMSGGEVSDTVLIAFSDTDTDSWYTHSVSWAIEAGIAQGEADETFDPDARVTREQLAVFLYRFAAPETPPAGSLEAWQDGDAIPAYAREGMAWALENRLFAGMVGDVIHPRLPVSRGQLAQVLTALAACREEEPVARELSAAIHFPAAESASQAHHQEIQEKVDATAAKYGAVGLQVAVIEDGRVTDTYAYGWATKGTDRMTPDHKTRIASITKVGVGLAAMALYEDGVIDLDGSIGTYWGVSAKNPYYPSDPVSIRALLTHTSSIPALGDDASRARWAVQDRLQSGGFSRVRPGATSSWIYNNYAYGVLGQTLEIASGKFLDDVMEEHFWEVMEIDGAFESGNVKNKDLLCTVYQYGSVGRSLSAMRSNTRRYSPPGATGAYFSGGMTMSAADLGKMTALLANDGCYEGLQLLKASTVELMEQRCEPQLPDGSWQALSLRSQDGLYGRDRLYYHTGSAYGVFNCMSYDPDTRDGVVVLTSGASGARDGQGIYAVCGEISRYIYDT
;
A
#
# COMPACT_ATOMS: atom_id res chain seq x y z
N ALA A 1 21.24 -5.28 14.46
CA ALA A 1 21.21 -6.32 13.43
C ALA A 1 19.78 -6.33 12.89
N GLY A 2 19.56 -5.62 11.77
CA GLY A 2 18.24 -5.47 11.16
C GLY A 2 17.68 -6.85 10.79
N ALA A 3 16.49 -7.15 11.28
CA ALA A 3 15.70 -8.25 10.78
C ALA A 3 15.32 -7.90 9.33
N LYS A 4 15.95 -8.58 8.37
CA LYS A 4 15.53 -8.49 6.98
C LYS A 4 14.07 -8.95 6.93
N CYS A 5 13.16 -8.09 6.49
CA CYS A 5 11.82 -8.48 6.09
C CYS A 5 11.98 -9.60 5.06
N VAL A 6 11.51 -10.78 5.35
CA VAL A 6 11.80 -11.96 4.54
C VAL A 6 10.53 -12.37 3.83
N ALA A 7 10.70 -12.68 2.55
CA ALA A 7 9.73 -13.15 1.57
C ALA A 7 8.53 -13.95 2.13
N THR A 8 7.44 -14.04 1.34
CA THR A 8 6.32 -14.99 1.55
C THR A 8 6.86 -16.38 1.90
N GLY A 9 6.24 -17.06 2.88
CA GLY A 9 6.61 -18.43 3.23
C GLY A 9 6.39 -19.36 2.04
N GLY A 10 7.47 -20.01 1.58
CA GLY A 10 7.37 -21.03 0.55
C GLY A 10 6.82 -22.35 1.12
N SER A 11 6.30 -23.21 0.25
CA SER A 11 5.80 -24.54 0.62
C SER A 11 6.87 -25.35 1.38
N ALA A 12 8.14 -25.26 0.98
CA ALA A 12 9.28 -25.90 1.66
C ALA A 12 9.52 -25.33 3.07
N GLU A 13 9.37 -24.01 3.25
CA GLU A 13 9.53 -23.38 4.58
C GLU A 13 8.44 -23.81 5.54
N LEU A 14 7.19 -23.89 5.07
CA LEU A 14 6.05 -24.36 5.86
C LEU A 14 6.27 -25.80 6.34
N VAL A 15 6.55 -26.75 5.44
CA VAL A 15 6.73 -28.15 5.82
C VAL A 15 7.96 -28.33 6.72
N THR A 16 9.02 -27.53 6.54
CA THR A 16 10.19 -27.56 7.41
C THR A 16 9.85 -27.06 8.82
N ALA A 17 9.03 -26.04 8.95
CA ALA A 17 8.58 -25.55 10.25
C ALA A 17 7.70 -26.58 10.97
N LEU A 18 6.74 -27.20 10.26
CA LEU A 18 5.88 -28.26 10.80
C LEU A 18 6.67 -29.50 11.22
N HIS A 19 7.66 -29.90 10.42
CA HIS A 19 8.58 -31.01 10.74
C HIS A 19 9.34 -30.75 12.03
N ARG A 20 9.90 -29.55 12.21
CA ARG A 20 10.57 -29.16 13.47
C ARG A 20 9.61 -29.14 14.66
N MET A 21 8.37 -28.72 14.48
CA MET A 21 7.34 -28.73 15.50
C MET A 21 6.91 -30.14 15.90
N SER A 22 7.05 -31.14 15.00
CA SER A 22 6.77 -32.56 15.30
C SER A 22 7.89 -33.28 16.06
N GLY A 23 9.02 -32.62 16.30
CA GLY A 23 10.21 -33.20 16.94
C GLY A 23 11.39 -33.34 16.00
N GLY A 24 11.22 -33.14 14.68
CA GLY A 24 12.32 -33.09 13.71
C GLY A 24 13.08 -34.41 13.49
N GLU A 25 12.43 -35.55 13.77
CA GLU A 25 13.08 -36.86 13.52
C GLU A 25 13.29 -37.05 12.01
N VAL A 26 14.55 -37.33 11.64
CA VAL A 26 14.93 -37.49 10.23
C VAL A 26 14.90 -39.00 9.90
N SER A 27 14.10 -39.38 8.92
CA SER A 27 14.10 -40.73 8.37
C SER A 27 15.39 -41.00 7.61
N ASP A 28 15.96 -42.21 7.75
CA ASP A 28 17.11 -42.66 6.98
C ASP A 28 16.76 -42.85 5.48
N THR A 29 15.49 -42.85 5.15
CA THR A 29 15.00 -43.01 3.77
C THR A 29 14.37 -41.71 3.31
N VAL A 30 14.96 -41.08 2.30
CA VAL A 30 14.40 -39.89 1.64
C VAL A 30 13.47 -40.34 0.51
N LEU A 31 12.19 -40.06 0.60
CA LEU A 31 11.24 -40.25 -0.48
C LEU A 31 11.25 -39.02 -1.40
N ILE A 32 11.72 -39.20 -2.63
CA ILE A 32 11.60 -38.17 -3.66
C ILE A 32 10.34 -38.53 -4.48
N ALA A 33 9.24 -37.89 -4.13
CA ALA A 33 7.96 -38.14 -4.80
C ALA A 33 7.65 -37.10 -5.87
N PHE A 34 8.41 -36.00 -5.92
CA PHE A 34 8.14 -34.88 -6.82
C PHE A 34 9.31 -34.62 -7.75
N SER A 35 9.02 -34.31 -9.01
CA SER A 35 10.02 -34.11 -10.07
C SER A 35 10.85 -32.82 -9.91
N ASP A 36 10.38 -31.87 -9.10
CA ASP A 36 10.95 -30.54 -8.86
C ASP A 36 11.61 -30.41 -7.47
N THR A 37 11.76 -31.52 -6.72
CA THR A 37 12.48 -31.54 -5.44
C THR A 37 13.86 -32.17 -5.60
N ASP A 38 14.89 -31.51 -5.08
CA ASP A 38 16.27 -31.95 -5.13
C ASP A 38 16.61 -32.84 -3.92
N THR A 39 17.50 -33.84 -4.11
CA THR A 39 17.94 -34.75 -3.06
C THR A 39 18.81 -34.12 -2.00
N ASP A 40 19.47 -33.00 -2.31
CA ASP A 40 20.48 -32.36 -1.46
C ASP A 40 20.03 -30.97 -0.95
N SER A 41 18.77 -30.60 -1.13
CA SER A 41 18.24 -29.33 -0.66
C SER A 41 17.97 -29.31 0.85
N TRP A 42 18.03 -28.14 1.45
CA TRP A 42 17.82 -27.93 2.90
C TRP A 42 16.44 -28.38 3.40
N TYR A 43 15.46 -28.52 2.51
CA TYR A 43 14.09 -28.93 2.82
C TYR A 43 13.80 -30.40 2.51
N THR A 44 14.70 -31.12 1.86
CA THR A 44 14.45 -32.47 1.32
C THR A 44 13.88 -33.45 2.37
N HIS A 45 14.51 -33.51 3.54
CA HIS A 45 14.02 -34.37 4.62
C HIS A 45 12.64 -33.95 5.13
N SER A 46 12.37 -32.64 5.18
CA SER A 46 11.09 -32.13 5.66
C SER A 46 9.97 -32.38 4.66
N VAL A 47 10.26 -32.32 3.36
CA VAL A 47 9.30 -32.68 2.30
C VAL A 47 9.02 -34.18 2.33
N SER A 48 10.05 -35.03 2.43
CA SER A 48 9.91 -36.48 2.60
C SER A 48 9.03 -36.84 3.81
N TRP A 49 9.32 -36.23 4.96
CA TRP A 49 8.51 -36.39 6.16
C TRP A 49 7.05 -35.96 5.95
N ALA A 50 6.81 -34.83 5.30
CA ALA A 50 5.46 -34.32 5.07
C ALA A 50 4.64 -35.23 4.14
N ILE A 51 5.30 -35.92 3.19
CA ILE A 51 4.69 -36.94 2.34
C ILE A 51 4.32 -38.17 3.18
N GLU A 52 5.27 -38.69 3.96
CA GLU A 52 5.06 -39.87 4.81
C GLU A 52 3.95 -39.64 5.85
N ALA A 53 3.89 -38.44 6.42
CA ALA A 53 2.86 -38.03 7.36
C ALA A 53 1.50 -37.71 6.70
N GLY A 54 1.40 -37.75 5.38
CA GLY A 54 0.18 -37.43 4.63
C GLY A 54 -0.19 -35.94 4.65
N ILE A 55 0.75 -35.07 5.04
CA ILE A 55 0.55 -33.62 5.12
C ILE A 55 0.67 -32.99 3.74
N ALA A 56 1.71 -33.38 2.97
CA ALA A 56 1.92 -32.95 1.59
C ALA A 56 1.47 -34.04 0.59
N GLN A 57 0.79 -33.65 -0.49
CA GLN A 57 0.29 -34.58 -1.52
C GLN A 57 0.76 -34.20 -2.94
N GLY A 58 1.42 -33.03 -3.12
CA GLY A 58 1.82 -32.51 -4.42
C GLY A 58 0.67 -31.99 -5.27
N GLU A 59 1.02 -31.40 -6.39
CA GLU A 59 0.11 -30.93 -7.42
C GLU A 59 -0.21 -32.05 -8.43
N ALA A 60 -1.18 -31.83 -9.33
CA ALA A 60 -1.66 -32.84 -10.27
C ALA A 60 -0.60 -33.29 -11.31
N ASP A 61 0.50 -32.55 -11.47
CA ASP A 61 1.62 -32.82 -12.37
C ASP A 61 2.84 -33.47 -11.68
N GLU A 62 2.66 -33.99 -10.47
CA GLU A 62 3.71 -34.59 -9.67
C GLU A 62 4.82 -33.60 -9.26
N THR A 63 4.48 -32.32 -9.04
CA THR A 63 5.36 -31.29 -8.50
C THR A 63 4.96 -30.92 -7.07
N PHE A 64 5.94 -30.40 -6.30
CA PHE A 64 5.74 -29.88 -4.93
C PHE A 64 5.72 -28.35 -4.91
N ASP A 65 6.43 -27.75 -5.86
CA ASP A 65 6.71 -26.34 -5.97
C ASP A 65 7.26 -25.74 -4.65
N PRO A 66 8.50 -26.08 -4.29
CA PRO A 66 9.09 -25.75 -2.97
C PRO A 66 9.18 -24.25 -2.68
N ASP A 67 9.27 -23.43 -3.74
CA ASP A 67 9.34 -21.97 -3.67
C ASP A 67 7.98 -21.28 -3.88
N ALA A 68 6.91 -22.06 -4.13
CA ALA A 68 5.58 -21.51 -4.29
C ALA A 68 5.10 -20.78 -3.04
N ARG A 69 4.44 -19.66 -3.24
CA ARG A 69 3.78 -18.93 -2.15
C ARG A 69 2.59 -19.72 -1.62
N VAL A 70 2.58 -20.03 -0.35
CA VAL A 70 1.47 -20.71 0.30
C VAL A 70 0.30 -19.75 0.49
N THR A 71 -0.87 -20.08 -0.04
CA THR A 71 -2.09 -19.32 0.18
C THR A 71 -2.75 -19.68 1.52
N ARG A 72 -3.70 -18.84 1.99
CA ARG A 72 -4.45 -19.12 3.23
C ARG A 72 -5.21 -20.44 3.17
N GLU A 73 -5.83 -20.76 2.02
CA GLU A 73 -6.51 -22.04 1.82
C GLU A 73 -5.56 -23.24 1.88
N GLN A 74 -4.38 -23.11 1.25
CA GLN A 74 -3.35 -24.15 1.30
C GLN A 74 -2.79 -24.31 2.72
N LEU A 75 -2.46 -23.18 3.39
CA LEU A 75 -2.01 -23.21 4.78
C LEU A 75 -3.01 -23.94 5.68
N ALA A 76 -4.30 -23.63 5.58
CA ALA A 76 -5.35 -24.28 6.35
C ALA A 76 -5.37 -25.80 6.15
N VAL A 77 -5.15 -26.28 4.93
CA VAL A 77 -5.07 -27.72 4.63
C VAL A 77 -3.83 -28.37 5.28
N PHE A 78 -2.67 -27.73 5.16
CA PHE A 78 -1.43 -28.22 5.79
C PHE A 78 -1.56 -28.31 7.31
N LEU A 79 -2.12 -27.28 7.95
CA LEU A 79 -2.33 -27.23 9.40
C LEU A 79 -3.33 -28.29 9.89
N TYR A 80 -4.44 -28.47 9.16
CA TYR A 80 -5.46 -29.45 9.46
C TYR A 80 -4.92 -30.87 9.39
N ARG A 81 -4.18 -31.21 8.32
CA ARG A 81 -3.53 -32.49 8.16
C ARG A 81 -2.44 -32.74 9.22
N PHE A 82 -1.68 -31.72 9.57
CA PHE A 82 -0.67 -31.79 10.61
C PHE A 82 -1.27 -31.97 12.01
N ALA A 83 -2.36 -31.29 12.30
CA ALA A 83 -3.06 -31.42 13.59
C ALA A 83 -3.82 -32.74 13.73
N ALA A 84 -4.26 -33.33 12.62
CA ALA A 84 -5.04 -34.57 12.54
C ALA A 84 -6.15 -34.66 13.62
N PRO A 85 -7.09 -33.68 13.69
CA PRO A 85 -8.08 -33.64 14.75
C PRO A 85 -8.99 -34.87 14.72
N GLU A 86 -9.35 -35.39 15.88
CA GLU A 86 -10.20 -36.59 16.00
C GLU A 86 -11.64 -36.36 15.53
N THR A 87 -12.11 -35.10 15.56
CA THR A 87 -13.46 -34.72 15.17
C THR A 87 -13.44 -33.69 14.04
N PRO A 88 -14.32 -33.83 13.03
CA PRO A 88 -14.47 -32.80 11.99
C PRO A 88 -14.88 -31.46 12.60
N PRO A 89 -14.49 -30.32 11.99
CA PRO A 89 -14.88 -28.99 12.48
C PRO A 89 -16.40 -28.82 12.40
N ALA A 90 -16.98 -28.20 13.43
CA ALA A 90 -18.39 -27.86 13.50
C ALA A 90 -18.70 -26.48 12.87
N GLY A 91 -17.67 -25.68 12.59
CA GLY A 91 -17.79 -24.32 12.09
C GLY A 91 -18.34 -24.24 10.67
N SER A 92 -19.27 -23.31 10.42
CA SER A 92 -19.80 -23.04 9.08
C SER A 92 -19.03 -21.92 8.40
N LEU A 93 -18.66 -22.12 7.14
CA LEU A 93 -18.07 -21.10 6.27
C LEU A 93 -19.12 -20.15 5.67
N GLU A 94 -20.39 -20.43 5.82
CA GLU A 94 -21.49 -19.60 5.30
C GLU A 94 -21.63 -18.26 6.01
N ALA A 95 -21.05 -18.14 7.21
CA ALA A 95 -21.02 -16.87 7.96
C ALA A 95 -20.02 -15.84 7.36
N TRP A 96 -19.14 -16.27 6.46
CA TRP A 96 -18.10 -15.44 5.86
C TRP A 96 -18.51 -14.95 4.48
N GLN A 97 -18.23 -13.68 4.16
CA GLN A 97 -18.67 -13.06 2.91
C GLN A 97 -18.14 -13.80 1.66
N ASP A 98 -16.96 -14.39 1.75
CA ASP A 98 -16.30 -15.14 0.67
C ASP A 98 -16.15 -16.65 0.96
N GLY A 99 -16.91 -17.17 1.90
CA GLY A 99 -16.91 -18.60 2.24
C GLY A 99 -17.20 -19.54 1.07
N ASP A 100 -17.97 -19.08 0.09
CA ASP A 100 -18.27 -19.83 -1.14
C ASP A 100 -17.08 -19.85 -2.12
N ALA A 101 -16.11 -18.93 -2.01
CA ALA A 101 -14.92 -18.92 -2.83
C ALA A 101 -13.87 -19.97 -2.41
N ILE A 102 -14.05 -20.60 -1.23
CA ILE A 102 -13.14 -21.63 -0.72
C ILE A 102 -13.39 -22.94 -1.47
N PRO A 103 -12.37 -23.48 -2.16
CA PRO A 103 -12.51 -24.69 -2.93
C PRO A 103 -12.80 -25.91 -2.04
N ALA A 104 -13.46 -26.93 -2.60
CA ALA A 104 -13.93 -28.09 -1.84
C ALA A 104 -12.82 -28.78 -1.02
N TYR A 105 -11.59 -28.84 -1.55
CA TYR A 105 -10.45 -29.49 -0.89
C TYR A 105 -9.98 -28.77 0.37
N ALA A 106 -10.25 -27.46 0.48
CA ALA A 106 -9.77 -26.62 1.57
C ALA A 106 -10.85 -26.28 2.61
N ARG A 107 -12.14 -26.58 2.34
CA ARG A 107 -13.26 -26.17 3.20
C ARG A 107 -13.14 -26.70 4.61
N GLU A 108 -12.80 -27.97 4.77
CA GLU A 108 -12.69 -28.62 6.09
C GLU A 108 -11.51 -28.04 6.90
N GLY A 109 -10.34 -27.91 6.24
CA GLY A 109 -9.17 -27.29 6.86
C GLY A 109 -9.40 -25.83 7.24
N MET A 110 -10.07 -25.06 6.39
CA MET A 110 -10.38 -23.66 6.67
C MET A 110 -11.37 -23.51 7.82
N ALA A 111 -12.45 -24.31 7.86
CA ALA A 111 -13.41 -24.30 8.94
C ALA A 111 -12.72 -24.60 10.28
N TRP A 112 -11.86 -25.64 10.30
CA TRP A 112 -11.08 -25.99 11.48
C TRP A 112 -10.11 -24.90 11.93
N ALA A 113 -9.37 -24.29 10.99
CA ALA A 113 -8.42 -23.24 11.29
C ALA A 113 -9.09 -21.98 11.87
N LEU A 114 -10.28 -21.61 11.36
CA LEU A 114 -11.07 -20.49 11.86
C LEU A 114 -11.69 -20.80 13.25
N GLU A 115 -12.21 -22.00 13.44
CA GLU A 115 -12.75 -22.45 14.73
C GLU A 115 -11.70 -22.41 15.84
N ASN A 116 -10.47 -22.81 15.52
CA ASN A 116 -9.32 -22.76 16.42
C ASN A 116 -8.61 -21.40 16.44
N ARG A 117 -9.18 -20.38 15.81
CA ARG A 117 -8.66 -18.99 15.76
C ARG A 117 -7.23 -18.88 15.25
N LEU A 118 -6.76 -19.82 14.43
CA LEU A 118 -5.40 -19.81 13.91
C LEU A 118 -5.15 -18.61 12.97
N PHE A 119 -6.19 -18.07 12.35
CA PHE A 119 -6.14 -16.86 11.51
C PHE A 119 -6.59 -15.59 12.24
N ALA A 120 -6.61 -15.59 13.58
CA ALA A 120 -6.95 -14.40 14.35
C ALA A 120 -6.00 -13.23 14.01
N GLY A 121 -6.57 -12.07 13.70
CA GLY A 121 -5.82 -10.90 13.24
C GLY A 121 -5.38 -10.93 11.75
N MET A 122 -5.64 -12.05 11.05
CA MET A 122 -5.38 -12.16 9.60
C MET A 122 -6.66 -12.05 8.76
N VAL A 123 -7.81 -12.27 9.36
CA VAL A 123 -9.13 -12.25 8.72
C VAL A 123 -10.07 -11.34 9.49
N GLY A 124 -10.82 -10.50 8.78
CA GLY A 124 -11.95 -9.74 9.32
C GLY A 124 -13.25 -10.50 9.04
N ASP A 125 -14.18 -9.88 8.32
CA ASP A 125 -15.42 -10.52 7.85
C ASP A 125 -15.23 -11.31 6.55
N VAL A 126 -14.03 -11.23 5.95
CA VAL A 126 -13.63 -11.85 4.68
C VAL A 126 -12.35 -12.66 4.90
N ILE A 127 -12.28 -13.87 4.36
CA ILE A 127 -11.16 -14.81 4.56
C ILE A 127 -10.01 -14.54 3.58
N HIS A 128 -10.35 -14.18 2.33
CA HIS A 128 -9.41 -14.09 1.21
C HIS A 128 -8.59 -15.39 1.03
N PRO A 129 -9.23 -16.52 0.68
CA PRO A 129 -8.61 -17.84 0.72
C PRO A 129 -7.38 -17.98 -0.18
N ARG A 130 -7.33 -17.23 -1.28
CA ARG A 130 -6.23 -17.27 -2.26
C ARG A 130 -5.09 -16.30 -1.95
N LEU A 131 -5.21 -15.46 -0.90
CA LEU A 131 -4.11 -14.59 -0.53
C LEU A 131 -2.91 -15.39 -0.03
N PRO A 132 -1.70 -15.07 -0.53
CA PRO A 132 -0.46 -15.65 -0.01
C PRO A 132 -0.25 -15.27 1.46
N VAL A 133 0.31 -16.20 2.23
CA VAL A 133 0.65 -16.00 3.65
C VAL A 133 2.09 -15.53 3.76
N SER A 134 2.32 -14.43 4.51
CA SER A 134 3.66 -13.96 4.80
C SER A 134 4.37 -14.86 5.83
N ARG A 135 5.70 -14.80 5.89
CA ARG A 135 6.47 -15.51 6.93
C ARG A 135 6.10 -15.05 8.36
N GLY A 136 5.77 -13.76 8.53
CA GLY A 136 5.28 -13.24 9.82
C GLY A 136 3.93 -13.83 10.19
N GLN A 137 2.98 -13.85 9.27
CA GLN A 137 1.68 -14.51 9.45
C GLN A 137 1.84 -16.02 9.66
N LEU A 138 2.73 -16.68 8.91
CA LEU A 138 3.04 -18.09 9.13
C LEU A 138 3.56 -18.32 10.54
N ALA A 139 4.51 -17.52 11.02
CA ALA A 139 5.04 -17.62 12.38
C ALA A 139 3.95 -17.41 13.44
N GLN A 140 3.06 -16.43 13.25
CA GLN A 140 1.92 -16.17 14.12
C GLN A 140 0.97 -17.38 14.17
N VAL A 141 0.62 -17.95 13.02
CA VAL A 141 -0.25 -19.12 12.92
C VAL A 141 0.38 -20.35 13.56
N LEU A 142 1.67 -20.59 13.33
CA LEU A 142 2.39 -21.71 13.95
C LEU A 142 2.51 -21.55 15.48
N THR A 143 2.66 -20.32 15.98
CA THR A 143 2.64 -20.03 17.42
C THR A 143 1.25 -20.32 18.00
N ALA A 144 0.18 -19.89 17.33
CA ALA A 144 -1.18 -20.19 17.75
C ALA A 144 -1.47 -21.70 17.72
N LEU A 145 -0.98 -22.40 16.68
CA LEU A 145 -1.09 -23.86 16.59
C LEU A 145 -0.36 -24.59 17.74
N ALA A 146 0.85 -24.13 18.09
CA ALA A 146 1.60 -24.67 19.22
C ALA A 146 0.83 -24.50 20.54
N ALA A 147 0.28 -23.31 20.78
CA ALA A 147 -0.53 -23.02 21.95
C ALA A 147 -1.79 -23.92 22.02
N CYS A 148 -2.46 -24.16 20.88
CA CYS A 148 -3.61 -25.08 20.83
C CYS A 148 -3.23 -26.54 21.19
N ARG A 149 -1.98 -26.94 20.99
CA ARG A 149 -1.49 -28.30 21.31
C ARG A 149 -1.00 -28.46 22.76
N GLU A 150 -0.67 -27.36 23.43
CA GLU A 150 -0.21 -27.35 24.83
C GLU A 150 -1.35 -27.19 25.83
N GLU A 151 -2.57 -26.91 25.43
CA GLU A 151 -3.72 -26.74 26.31
C GLU A 151 -4.30 -28.10 26.81
N GLU A 152 -3.69 -28.68 27.84
CA GLU A 152 -4.43 -29.41 28.87
C GLU A 152 -5.19 -28.42 29.78
N PRO A 153 -6.31 -28.82 30.45
CA PRO A 153 -7.36 -27.90 30.94
C PRO A 153 -6.96 -26.85 31.99
N VAL A 154 -5.74 -26.81 32.46
CA VAL A 154 -5.26 -25.89 33.52
C VAL A 154 -5.00 -24.46 33.02
N ALA A 155 -4.77 -24.27 31.71
CA ALA A 155 -4.44 -22.96 31.16
C ALA A 155 -5.64 -22.05 30.93
N ARG A 156 -6.86 -22.57 30.87
CA ARG A 156 -8.09 -21.78 30.69
C ARG A 156 -8.44 -20.86 31.85
N GLU A 157 -8.08 -21.22 33.08
CA GLU A 157 -8.36 -20.38 34.26
C GLU A 157 -7.38 -19.23 34.44
N LEU A 158 -6.12 -19.35 33.95
CA LEU A 158 -5.13 -18.25 34.05
C LEU A 158 -5.32 -17.16 32.97
N SER A 159 -5.79 -17.51 31.78
CA SER A 159 -6.03 -16.53 30.71
C SER A 159 -7.20 -15.59 30.97
N ALA A 160 -8.19 -16.04 31.76
CA ALA A 160 -9.34 -15.21 32.14
C ALA A 160 -9.04 -14.21 33.27
N ALA A 161 -7.89 -14.34 33.96
CA ALA A 161 -7.58 -13.55 35.16
C ALA A 161 -6.58 -12.40 34.89
N ILE A 162 -5.98 -12.30 33.71
CA ILE A 162 -5.07 -11.19 33.38
C ILE A 162 -5.82 -10.16 32.52
N HIS A 163 -6.78 -9.52 33.14
CA HIS A 163 -7.31 -8.26 32.61
C HIS A 163 -6.41 -7.13 33.12
N PHE A 164 -5.73 -6.41 32.24
CA PHE A 164 -4.99 -5.20 32.61
C PHE A 164 -5.87 -3.96 32.36
N PRO A 165 -6.77 -3.59 33.25
CA PRO A 165 -7.65 -2.44 33.07
C PRO A 165 -6.90 -1.11 32.97
N ALA A 166 -5.64 -1.06 33.44
CA ALA A 166 -4.82 0.13 33.42
C ALA A 166 -4.22 0.42 32.02
N ALA A 167 -3.91 -0.61 31.23
CA ALA A 167 -3.36 -0.43 29.89
C ALA A 167 -4.44 -0.02 28.87
N GLU A 168 -5.64 -0.61 28.93
CA GLU A 168 -6.77 -0.19 28.10
C GLU A 168 -7.22 1.25 28.40
N SER A 169 -7.28 1.63 29.69
CA SER A 169 -7.64 2.99 30.09
C SER A 169 -6.58 4.03 29.68
N ALA A 170 -5.29 3.68 29.71
CA ALA A 170 -4.21 4.56 29.25
C ALA A 170 -4.24 4.74 27.73
N SER A 171 -4.44 3.67 26.97
CA SER A 171 -4.58 3.72 25.50
C SER A 171 -5.83 4.53 25.08
N GLN A 172 -6.97 4.33 25.74
CA GLN A 172 -8.19 5.12 25.50
C GLN A 172 -8.00 6.61 25.83
N ALA A 173 -7.30 6.92 26.94
CA ALA A 173 -7.01 8.30 27.32
C ALA A 173 -6.10 8.98 26.29
N HIS A 174 -5.08 8.29 25.79
CA HIS A 174 -4.19 8.80 24.76
C HIS A 174 -4.92 9.01 23.42
N HIS A 175 -5.75 8.04 23.00
CA HIS A 175 -6.60 8.18 21.82
C HIS A 175 -7.53 9.41 21.94
N GLN A 176 -8.17 9.62 23.11
CA GLN A 176 -9.02 10.77 23.33
C GLN A 176 -8.25 12.10 23.29
N GLU A 177 -7.04 12.15 23.84
CA GLU A 177 -6.18 13.35 23.82
C GLU A 177 -5.83 13.76 22.38
N ILE A 178 -5.45 12.80 21.52
CA ILE A 178 -5.18 13.06 20.10
C ILE A 178 -6.46 13.48 19.38
N GLN A 179 -7.63 12.84 19.64
CA GLN A 179 -8.89 13.26 19.04
C GLN A 179 -9.27 14.70 19.42
N GLU A 180 -9.09 15.11 20.69
CA GLU A 180 -9.33 16.48 21.13
C GLU A 180 -8.41 17.48 20.41
N LYS A 181 -7.13 17.12 20.20
CA LYS A 181 -6.19 17.94 19.44
C LYS A 181 -6.59 18.04 17.96
N VAL A 182 -7.03 16.95 17.36
CA VAL A 182 -7.55 16.89 15.98
C VAL A 182 -8.77 17.81 15.84
N ASP A 183 -9.73 17.71 16.76
CA ASP A 183 -10.96 18.51 16.77
C ASP A 183 -10.67 20.01 16.91
N ALA A 184 -9.81 20.37 17.86
CA ALA A 184 -9.42 21.75 18.10
C ALA A 184 -8.70 22.35 16.87
N THR A 185 -7.78 21.59 16.27
CA THR A 185 -7.03 22.02 15.09
C THR A 185 -7.94 22.14 13.86
N ALA A 186 -8.82 21.16 13.63
CA ALA A 186 -9.80 21.21 12.54
C ALA A 186 -10.72 22.44 12.65
N ALA A 187 -11.23 22.71 13.86
CA ALA A 187 -12.06 23.88 14.13
C ALA A 187 -11.29 25.20 13.91
N LYS A 188 -10.03 25.30 14.40
CA LYS A 188 -9.16 26.45 14.25
C LYS A 188 -8.94 26.83 12.79
N TYR A 189 -8.76 25.84 11.91
CA TYR A 189 -8.51 26.06 10.48
C TYR A 189 -9.77 25.98 9.63
N GLY A 190 -10.96 25.87 10.24
CA GLY A 190 -12.27 25.93 9.58
C GLY A 190 -12.55 24.72 8.68
N ALA A 191 -12.00 23.56 8.96
CA ALA A 191 -12.27 22.33 8.22
C ALA A 191 -13.75 21.95 8.30
N VAL A 192 -14.34 21.58 7.17
CA VAL A 192 -15.67 20.96 7.13
C VAL A 192 -15.58 19.49 7.50
N GLY A 193 -14.57 18.82 6.99
CA GLY A 193 -14.22 17.45 7.32
C GLY A 193 -12.71 17.27 7.39
N LEU A 194 -12.25 16.39 8.26
CA LEU A 194 -10.84 16.05 8.42
C LEU A 194 -10.72 14.60 8.85
N GLN A 195 -9.67 13.94 8.39
CA GLN A 195 -9.29 12.57 8.75
C GLN A 195 -7.79 12.53 9.04
N VAL A 196 -7.40 11.68 9.99
CA VAL A 196 -5.99 11.42 10.33
C VAL A 196 -5.78 9.91 10.38
N ALA A 197 -4.62 9.45 9.93
CA ALA A 197 -4.10 8.13 10.24
C ALA A 197 -2.71 8.28 10.86
N VAL A 198 -2.45 7.51 11.91
CA VAL A 198 -1.19 7.41 12.62
C VAL A 198 -0.53 6.09 12.25
N ILE A 199 0.73 6.16 11.93
CA ILE A 199 1.55 4.99 11.61
C ILE A 199 2.66 4.91 12.66
N GLU A 200 2.80 3.75 13.28
CA GLU A 200 3.87 3.44 14.23
C GLU A 200 4.51 2.11 13.85
N ASP A 201 5.84 2.08 13.85
CA ASP A 201 6.62 0.89 13.47
C ASP A 201 6.13 0.23 12.15
N GLY A 202 5.77 1.06 11.15
CA GLY A 202 5.34 0.60 9.81
C GLY A 202 3.93 0.04 9.76
N ARG A 203 3.04 0.38 10.71
CA ARG A 203 1.63 -0.06 10.74
C ARG A 203 0.70 1.09 11.07
N VAL A 204 -0.49 1.09 10.52
CA VAL A 204 -1.54 2.01 10.94
C VAL A 204 -2.05 1.55 12.30
N THR A 205 -1.80 2.35 13.33
CA THR A 205 -2.18 2.04 14.72
C THR A 205 -3.45 2.75 15.16
N ASP A 206 -3.69 3.95 14.64
CA ASP A 206 -4.83 4.76 15.02
C ASP A 206 -5.38 5.59 13.87
N THR A 207 -6.67 5.89 13.93
CA THR A 207 -7.34 6.77 12.96
C THR A 207 -8.32 7.70 13.65
N TYR A 208 -8.42 8.94 13.15
CA TYR A 208 -9.28 9.99 13.71
C TYR A 208 -10.10 10.67 12.62
N ALA A 209 -11.28 11.16 12.99
CA ALA A 209 -12.13 11.89 12.07
C ALA A 209 -12.84 13.06 12.75
N TYR A 210 -13.03 14.15 11.99
CA TYR A 210 -13.75 15.35 12.44
C TYR A 210 -14.76 15.80 11.41
N GLY A 211 -15.90 16.26 11.86
CA GLY A 211 -16.85 17.04 11.07
C GLY A 211 -17.72 16.20 10.13
N TRP A 212 -17.71 16.52 8.82
CA TRP A 212 -18.68 16.03 7.86
C TRP A 212 -18.04 15.52 6.58
N ALA A 213 -18.45 14.35 6.12
CA ALA A 213 -18.22 13.85 4.77
C ALA A 213 -19.15 14.57 3.77
N THR A 214 -20.43 14.73 4.15
CA THR A 214 -21.38 15.62 3.47
C THR A 214 -22.12 16.47 4.51
N LYS A 215 -21.88 17.78 4.48
CA LYS A 215 -22.33 18.71 5.52
C LYS A 215 -23.84 18.61 5.76
N GLY A 216 -24.19 18.35 7.01
CA GLY A 216 -25.57 18.29 7.49
C GLY A 216 -26.27 16.93 7.28
N THR A 217 -25.69 16.01 6.52
CA THR A 217 -26.31 14.71 6.22
C THR A 217 -25.45 13.51 6.58
N ASP A 218 -24.10 13.63 6.47
CA ASP A 218 -23.22 12.49 6.66
C ASP A 218 -21.97 12.90 7.47
N ARG A 219 -21.73 12.24 8.60
CA ARG A 219 -20.58 12.50 9.47
C ARG A 219 -19.32 11.86 8.91
N MET A 220 -18.21 12.56 9.05
CA MET A 220 -16.91 12.02 8.65
C MET A 220 -16.53 10.83 9.53
N THR A 221 -16.06 9.77 8.90
CA THR A 221 -15.39 8.62 9.53
C THR A 221 -14.02 8.40 8.90
N PRO A 222 -13.11 7.63 9.51
CA PRO A 222 -11.79 7.35 8.93
C PRO A 222 -11.84 6.64 7.57
N ASP A 223 -12.94 5.96 7.24
CA ASP A 223 -13.11 5.18 6.00
C ASP A 223 -13.68 6.00 4.84
N HIS A 224 -14.20 7.18 5.12
CA HIS A 224 -14.73 8.06 4.07
C HIS A 224 -13.64 8.45 3.07
N LYS A 225 -13.98 8.43 1.77
CA LYS A 225 -13.03 8.61 0.68
C LYS A 225 -13.10 10.03 0.13
N THR A 226 -11.98 10.72 0.25
CA THR A 226 -11.84 12.09 -0.28
C THR A 226 -10.70 12.16 -1.29
N ARG A 227 -10.67 13.22 -2.06
CA ARG A 227 -9.60 13.48 -3.01
C ARG A 227 -8.29 13.77 -2.27
N ILE A 228 -7.22 13.00 -2.55
CA ILE A 228 -5.92 13.23 -1.92
C ILE A 228 -5.06 14.27 -2.67
N ALA A 229 -5.57 14.80 -3.79
CA ALA A 229 -4.90 15.79 -4.63
C ALA A 229 -3.48 15.34 -5.02
N SER A 230 -2.45 16.22 -4.93
CA SER A 230 -1.11 15.91 -5.43
C SER A 230 -0.40 14.73 -4.74
N ILE A 231 -0.91 14.22 -3.63
CA ILE A 231 -0.43 12.95 -3.05
C ILE A 231 -0.67 11.78 -4.03
N THR A 232 -1.60 11.92 -4.99
CA THR A 232 -1.75 11.02 -6.16
C THR A 232 -0.42 10.68 -6.83
N LYS A 233 0.53 11.61 -6.83
CA LYS A 233 1.84 11.41 -7.46
C LYS A 233 2.64 10.30 -6.80
N VAL A 234 2.47 10.10 -5.50
CA VAL A 234 3.09 8.98 -4.77
C VAL A 234 2.48 7.66 -5.25
N GLY A 235 1.16 7.59 -5.44
CA GLY A 235 0.52 6.42 -6.04
C GLY A 235 0.99 6.12 -7.47
N VAL A 236 1.19 7.16 -8.30
CA VAL A 236 1.80 6.99 -9.64
C VAL A 236 3.25 6.50 -9.52
N GLY A 237 3.99 6.97 -8.51
CA GLY A 237 5.34 6.50 -8.19
C GLY A 237 5.36 5.01 -7.83
N LEU A 238 4.45 4.57 -6.96
CA LEU A 238 4.31 3.15 -6.61
C LEU A 238 3.97 2.29 -7.82
N ALA A 239 3.01 2.71 -8.66
CA ALA A 239 2.69 2.02 -9.90
C ALA A 239 3.91 1.93 -10.85
N ALA A 240 4.70 3.01 -10.95
CA ALA A 240 5.93 3.01 -11.74
C ALA A 240 6.95 2.01 -11.19
N MET A 241 7.13 1.94 -9.87
CA MET A 241 8.08 1.01 -9.24
C MET A 241 7.64 -0.45 -9.39
N ALA A 242 6.35 -0.75 -9.28
CA ALA A 242 5.81 -2.08 -9.55
C ALA A 242 6.10 -2.52 -11.00
N LEU A 243 5.78 -1.66 -11.97
CA LEU A 243 6.07 -1.94 -13.39
C LEU A 243 7.58 -1.99 -13.71
N TYR A 244 8.41 -1.29 -12.94
CA TYR A 244 9.87 -1.39 -13.03
C TYR A 244 10.38 -2.75 -12.53
N GLU A 245 9.88 -3.23 -11.41
CA GLU A 245 10.22 -4.55 -10.88
C GLU A 245 9.77 -5.69 -11.80
N ASP A 246 8.63 -5.52 -12.48
CA ASP A 246 8.12 -6.45 -13.49
C ASP A 246 8.92 -6.40 -14.82
N GLY A 247 9.85 -5.45 -14.97
CA GLY A 247 10.61 -5.26 -16.21
C GLY A 247 9.77 -4.69 -17.37
N VAL A 248 8.58 -4.13 -17.10
CA VAL A 248 7.70 -3.51 -18.10
C VAL A 248 8.24 -2.14 -18.53
N ILE A 249 8.87 -1.42 -17.61
CA ILE A 249 9.44 -0.10 -17.87
C ILE A 249 10.93 -0.03 -17.51
N ASP A 250 11.64 0.83 -18.24
CA ASP A 250 12.99 1.28 -17.93
C ASP A 250 12.91 2.73 -17.41
N LEU A 251 13.43 2.98 -16.21
CA LEU A 251 13.39 4.30 -15.57
C LEU A 251 14.23 5.34 -16.32
N ASP A 252 15.30 4.93 -16.97
CA ASP A 252 16.32 5.82 -17.53
C ASP A 252 16.27 5.91 -19.07
N GLY A 253 15.55 4.98 -19.71
CA GLY A 253 15.29 5.00 -21.14
C GLY A 253 14.33 6.12 -21.57
N SER A 254 14.31 6.41 -22.88
CA SER A 254 13.40 7.42 -23.44
C SER A 254 11.94 6.95 -23.38
N ILE A 255 11.04 7.80 -22.88
CA ILE A 255 9.59 7.54 -22.93
C ILE A 255 9.08 7.39 -24.37
N GLY A 256 9.79 7.94 -25.36
CA GLY A 256 9.45 7.81 -26.78
C GLY A 256 9.30 6.36 -27.25
N THR A 257 10.01 5.43 -26.61
CA THR A 257 9.90 3.98 -26.87
C THR A 257 8.46 3.47 -26.66
N TYR A 258 7.79 3.90 -25.59
CA TYR A 258 6.41 3.51 -25.28
C TYR A 258 5.39 4.25 -26.14
N TRP A 259 5.67 5.52 -26.46
CA TRP A 259 4.78 6.36 -27.27
C TRP A 259 4.88 6.08 -28.78
N GLY A 260 5.89 5.32 -29.22
CA GLY A 260 6.14 5.09 -30.65
C GLY A 260 6.55 6.36 -31.42
N VAL A 261 7.16 7.34 -30.74
CA VAL A 261 7.61 8.62 -31.30
C VAL A 261 8.98 9.01 -30.77
N SER A 262 9.66 9.93 -31.45
CA SER A 262 10.92 10.50 -30.96
C SER A 262 10.62 11.58 -29.92
N ALA A 263 10.62 11.20 -28.63
CA ALA A 263 10.49 12.15 -27.51
C ALA A 263 11.86 12.74 -27.15
N LYS A 264 12.44 13.55 -28.03
CA LYS A 264 13.76 14.15 -27.82
C LYS A 264 13.66 15.66 -27.65
N ASN A 265 14.28 16.16 -26.57
CA ASN A 265 14.47 17.60 -26.41
C ASN A 265 15.46 18.10 -27.51
N PRO A 266 15.04 18.99 -28.41
CA PRO A 266 15.91 19.43 -29.52
C PRO A 266 17.14 20.21 -29.06
N TYR A 267 17.13 20.76 -27.85
CA TYR A 267 18.27 21.47 -27.24
C TYR A 267 19.27 20.53 -26.56
N TYR A 268 18.84 19.30 -26.25
CA TYR A 268 19.65 18.26 -25.60
C TYR A 268 19.34 16.89 -26.22
N PRO A 269 19.66 16.67 -27.49
CA PRO A 269 19.20 15.53 -28.28
C PRO A 269 19.79 14.18 -27.83
N SER A 270 20.87 14.21 -27.04
CA SER A 270 21.54 13.03 -26.50
C SER A 270 20.98 12.60 -25.14
N ASP A 271 20.23 13.47 -24.46
CA ASP A 271 19.71 13.21 -23.13
C ASP A 271 18.26 12.69 -23.24
N PRO A 272 17.95 11.50 -22.68
CA PRO A 272 16.60 10.97 -22.77
C PRO A 272 15.62 11.77 -21.91
N VAL A 273 14.40 11.95 -22.41
CA VAL A 273 13.25 12.30 -21.56
C VAL A 273 12.75 11.01 -20.95
N SER A 274 13.16 10.73 -19.71
CA SER A 274 12.98 9.44 -19.06
C SER A 274 11.85 9.44 -18.04
N ILE A 275 11.41 8.24 -17.62
CA ILE A 275 10.43 8.07 -16.53
C ILE A 275 11.01 8.65 -15.24
N ARG A 276 12.28 8.42 -14.93
CA ARG A 276 12.96 9.02 -13.77
C ARG A 276 12.87 10.56 -13.80
N ALA A 277 13.11 11.17 -14.95
CA ALA A 277 13.02 12.62 -15.09
C ALA A 277 11.58 13.15 -14.90
N LEU A 278 10.56 12.37 -15.24
CA LEU A 278 9.15 12.68 -14.96
C LEU A 278 8.85 12.57 -13.45
N LEU A 279 9.28 11.49 -12.80
CA LEU A 279 9.10 11.25 -11.35
C LEU A 279 9.76 12.33 -10.51
N THR A 280 10.87 12.92 -10.98
CA THR A 280 11.65 13.93 -10.25
C THR A 280 11.35 15.38 -10.68
N HIS A 281 10.35 15.61 -11.55
CA HIS A 281 10.03 16.93 -12.09
C HIS A 281 11.15 17.62 -12.88
N THR A 282 12.03 16.84 -13.52
CA THR A 282 13.20 17.33 -14.29
C THR A 282 13.11 16.99 -15.78
N SER A 283 11.93 16.61 -16.27
CA SER A 283 11.74 16.05 -17.63
C SER A 283 11.96 17.02 -18.80
N SER A 284 12.10 18.31 -18.55
CA SER A 284 12.08 19.39 -19.56
C SER A 284 10.76 19.54 -20.34
N ILE A 285 9.74 18.75 -20.06
CA ILE A 285 8.38 18.98 -20.56
C ILE A 285 7.87 20.28 -19.94
N PRO A 286 7.33 21.25 -20.71
CA PRO A 286 6.82 22.50 -20.15
C PRO A 286 5.73 22.30 -19.11
N ALA A 287 5.73 23.09 -18.04
CA ALA A 287 4.66 23.14 -17.08
C ALA A 287 3.45 23.89 -17.70
N LEU A 288 2.53 23.15 -18.27
CA LEU A 288 1.34 23.69 -18.90
C LEU A 288 0.19 23.80 -17.91
N GLY A 289 -0.69 24.79 -18.10
CA GLY A 289 -1.90 24.99 -17.33
C GLY A 289 -2.92 23.85 -17.46
N ASP A 290 -3.99 23.94 -16.66
CA ASP A 290 -5.05 22.91 -16.62
C ASP A 290 -5.91 22.89 -17.89
N ASP A 291 -5.89 23.97 -18.69
CA ASP A 291 -6.51 24.10 -20.00
C ASP A 291 -5.77 23.34 -21.10
N ALA A 292 -4.50 22.97 -20.89
CA ALA A 292 -3.74 22.20 -21.85
C ALA A 292 -4.31 20.79 -22.00
N SER A 293 -4.54 20.39 -23.25
CA SER A 293 -5.04 19.06 -23.56
C SER A 293 -4.11 17.96 -23.08
N ARG A 294 -4.64 17.03 -22.28
CA ARG A 294 -3.97 15.80 -21.80
C ARG A 294 -4.45 14.56 -22.56
N ALA A 295 -5.17 14.75 -23.69
CA ALA A 295 -5.54 13.64 -24.56
C ALA A 295 -4.29 13.03 -25.21
N ARG A 296 -4.29 11.71 -25.42
CA ARG A 296 -3.14 10.97 -25.96
C ARG A 296 -2.57 11.60 -27.24
N TRP A 297 -3.43 11.94 -28.21
CA TRP A 297 -2.99 12.53 -29.47
C TRP A 297 -2.26 13.88 -29.29
N ALA A 298 -2.71 14.72 -28.35
CA ALA A 298 -2.11 16.04 -28.11
C ALA A 298 -0.76 15.93 -27.39
N VAL A 299 -0.62 14.97 -26.48
CA VAL A 299 0.66 14.66 -25.82
C VAL A 299 1.63 14.07 -26.84
N GLN A 300 1.19 13.12 -27.65
CA GLN A 300 2.01 12.49 -28.70
C GLN A 300 2.53 13.51 -29.71
N ASP A 301 1.68 14.40 -30.19
CA ASP A 301 2.07 15.51 -31.11
C ASP A 301 3.13 16.40 -30.46
N ARG A 302 2.95 16.79 -29.19
CA ARG A 302 3.92 17.60 -28.45
C ARG A 302 5.28 16.90 -28.30
N LEU A 303 5.28 15.63 -27.93
CA LEU A 303 6.51 14.84 -27.78
C LEU A 303 7.26 14.73 -29.12
N GLN A 304 6.53 14.52 -30.22
CA GLN A 304 7.09 14.37 -31.55
C GLN A 304 7.56 15.70 -32.17
N SER A 305 6.83 16.80 -31.94
CA SER A 305 7.15 18.12 -32.49
C SER A 305 8.30 18.84 -31.77
N GLY A 306 8.88 18.26 -30.72
CA GLY A 306 9.96 18.85 -29.92
C GLY A 306 9.52 19.98 -29.01
N GLY A 307 8.27 19.95 -28.53
CA GLY A 307 7.68 20.93 -27.59
C GLY A 307 8.26 20.87 -26.18
N PHE A 308 9.58 21.02 -26.01
CA PHE A 308 10.31 20.97 -24.76
C PHE A 308 10.87 22.32 -24.34
N SER A 309 11.07 22.50 -23.03
CA SER A 309 11.79 23.65 -22.47
C SER A 309 13.29 23.57 -22.78
N ARG A 310 13.96 24.74 -22.77
CA ARG A 310 15.41 24.84 -23.02
C ARG A 310 16.24 24.49 -21.79
N VAL A 311 15.86 23.43 -21.10
CA VAL A 311 16.56 22.91 -19.91
C VAL A 311 16.91 21.45 -20.11
N ARG A 312 17.99 20.99 -19.48
CA ARG A 312 18.51 19.64 -19.66
C ARG A 312 17.61 18.62 -18.97
N PRO A 313 17.06 17.59 -19.67
CA PRO A 313 16.30 16.53 -19.03
C PRO A 313 17.14 15.79 -17.97
N GLY A 314 16.51 15.47 -16.84
CA GLY A 314 17.15 14.73 -15.74
C GLY A 314 18.09 15.56 -14.84
N ALA A 315 18.44 16.79 -15.21
CA ALA A 315 19.26 17.64 -14.36
C ALA A 315 18.41 18.30 -13.25
N THR A 316 18.83 18.24 -12.00
CA THR A 316 18.12 18.86 -10.87
C THR A 316 17.98 20.39 -11.04
N SER A 317 18.94 21.04 -11.70
CA SER A 317 18.82 22.46 -12.09
C SER A 317 17.63 22.75 -13.03
N SER A 318 17.04 21.72 -13.63
CA SER A 318 15.86 21.81 -14.48
C SER A 318 14.56 21.53 -13.72
N TRP A 319 14.62 21.42 -12.41
CA TRP A 319 13.47 21.08 -11.58
C TRP A 319 12.38 22.16 -11.67
N ILE A 320 11.21 21.74 -12.07
CA ILE A 320 9.98 22.57 -12.08
C ILE A 320 8.82 21.63 -11.71
N TYR A 321 8.13 21.91 -10.60
CA TYR A 321 6.93 21.15 -10.23
C TYR A 321 5.92 21.17 -11.37
N ASN A 322 5.55 20.00 -11.90
CA ASN A 322 4.87 19.91 -13.17
C ASN A 322 3.74 18.88 -13.19
N ASN A 323 2.50 19.38 -13.06
CA ASN A 323 1.30 18.54 -13.10
C ASN A 323 1.04 17.94 -14.49
N TYR A 324 1.39 18.69 -15.56
CA TYR A 324 1.22 18.19 -16.93
C TYR A 324 2.15 17.00 -17.20
N ALA A 325 3.40 17.09 -16.78
CA ALA A 325 4.38 16.02 -16.93
C ALA A 325 3.98 14.75 -16.15
N TYR A 326 3.36 14.87 -14.97
CA TYR A 326 2.79 13.72 -14.27
C TYR A 326 1.58 13.11 -14.99
N GLY A 327 0.80 13.90 -15.71
CA GLY A 327 -0.20 13.39 -16.64
C GLY A 327 0.43 12.54 -17.75
N VAL A 328 1.54 13.03 -18.33
CA VAL A 328 2.33 12.28 -19.34
C VAL A 328 2.93 11.01 -18.75
N LEU A 329 3.43 11.06 -17.50
CA LEU A 329 3.96 9.90 -16.79
C LEU A 329 2.91 8.80 -16.66
N GLY A 330 1.76 9.09 -16.06
CA GLY A 330 0.70 8.07 -15.88
C GLY A 330 0.21 7.51 -17.22
N GLN A 331 0.08 8.35 -18.27
CA GLN A 331 -0.23 7.85 -19.61
C GLN A 331 0.88 6.92 -20.13
N THR A 332 2.15 7.26 -19.90
CA THR A 332 3.29 6.42 -20.32
C THR A 332 3.23 5.04 -19.65
N LEU A 333 2.92 5.00 -18.36
CA LEU A 333 2.80 3.75 -17.62
C LEU A 333 1.63 2.90 -18.12
N GLU A 334 0.46 3.51 -18.39
CA GLU A 334 -0.69 2.81 -18.97
C GLU A 334 -0.42 2.31 -20.40
N ILE A 335 0.30 3.08 -21.20
CA ILE A 335 0.68 2.66 -22.55
C ILE A 335 1.68 1.49 -22.50
N ALA A 336 2.65 1.54 -21.59
CA ALA A 336 3.68 0.51 -21.43
C ALA A 336 3.09 -0.81 -20.93
N SER A 337 2.20 -0.76 -19.96
CA SER A 337 1.58 -1.95 -19.37
C SER A 337 0.37 -2.48 -20.16
N GLY A 338 -0.28 -1.62 -20.95
CA GLY A 338 -1.56 -1.94 -21.60
C GLY A 338 -2.74 -2.01 -20.61
N LYS A 339 -2.55 -1.62 -19.34
CA LYS A 339 -3.54 -1.66 -18.25
C LYS A 339 -3.86 -0.25 -17.76
N PHE A 340 -5.03 -0.08 -17.13
CA PHE A 340 -5.27 1.12 -16.32
C PHE A 340 -4.39 1.10 -15.07
N LEU A 341 -3.97 2.27 -14.58
CA LEU A 341 -3.18 2.30 -13.34
C LEU A 341 -3.99 1.84 -12.12
N ASP A 342 -5.33 1.97 -12.13
CA ASP A 342 -6.18 1.35 -11.09
C ASP A 342 -5.99 -0.17 -11.05
N ASP A 343 -5.92 -0.85 -12.23
CA ASP A 343 -5.68 -2.31 -12.30
C ASP A 343 -4.26 -2.67 -11.84
N VAL A 344 -3.26 -1.87 -12.20
CA VAL A 344 -1.87 -2.06 -11.73
C VAL A 344 -1.80 -1.95 -10.20
N MET A 345 -2.47 -0.94 -9.62
CA MET A 345 -2.48 -0.77 -8.16
C MET A 345 -3.26 -1.90 -7.47
N GLU A 346 -4.36 -2.37 -8.07
CA GLU A 346 -5.13 -3.50 -7.53
C GLU A 346 -4.27 -4.77 -7.48
N GLU A 347 -3.59 -5.11 -8.57
CA GLU A 347 -2.77 -6.32 -8.69
C GLU A 347 -1.56 -6.33 -7.74
N HIS A 348 -0.90 -5.19 -7.54
CA HIS A 348 0.35 -5.12 -6.78
C HIS A 348 0.16 -4.74 -5.31
N PHE A 349 -0.90 -3.99 -4.98
CA PHE A 349 -1.05 -3.37 -3.66
C PHE A 349 -2.45 -3.47 -3.09
N TRP A 350 -3.50 -3.01 -3.80
CA TRP A 350 -4.81 -2.77 -3.20
C TRP A 350 -5.50 -4.04 -2.73
N GLU A 351 -5.43 -5.11 -3.51
CA GLU A 351 -6.02 -6.40 -3.12
C GLU A 351 -5.39 -6.93 -1.82
N VAL A 352 -4.05 -6.94 -1.76
CA VAL A 352 -3.30 -7.48 -0.60
C VAL A 352 -3.42 -6.60 0.63
N MET A 353 -3.41 -5.27 0.44
CA MET A 353 -3.48 -4.29 1.54
C MET A 353 -4.91 -3.94 1.93
N GLU A 354 -5.92 -4.51 1.26
CA GLU A 354 -7.34 -4.18 1.45
C GLU A 354 -7.58 -2.67 1.36
N ILE A 355 -7.04 -2.05 0.30
CA ILE A 355 -7.22 -0.63 0.01
C ILE A 355 -8.39 -0.45 -0.97
N ASP A 356 -9.28 0.49 -0.67
CA ASP A 356 -10.29 0.97 -1.60
C ASP A 356 -9.95 2.39 -2.07
N GLY A 357 -9.06 2.47 -3.04
CA GLY A 357 -8.60 3.71 -3.67
C GLY A 357 -8.66 3.64 -5.17
N ALA A 358 -8.79 4.79 -5.85
CA ALA A 358 -8.80 4.85 -7.31
C ALA A 358 -8.31 6.20 -7.83
N PHE A 359 -7.66 6.22 -9.01
CA PHE A 359 -7.29 7.46 -9.70
C PHE A 359 -8.51 8.25 -10.18
N GLU A 360 -9.58 7.53 -10.53
CA GLU A 360 -10.88 8.13 -10.82
C GLU A 360 -11.86 7.81 -9.70
N SER A 361 -12.33 8.82 -9.00
CA SER A 361 -13.16 8.66 -7.80
C SER A 361 -14.43 7.81 -8.00
N GLY A 362 -14.92 7.68 -9.23
CA GLY A 362 -16.06 6.82 -9.57
C GLY A 362 -15.71 5.32 -9.67
N ASN A 363 -14.42 4.95 -9.58
CA ASN A 363 -13.95 3.56 -9.61
C ASN A 363 -13.72 2.96 -8.23
N VAL A 364 -13.82 3.75 -7.13
CA VAL A 364 -13.75 3.18 -5.78
C VAL A 364 -14.83 2.11 -5.59
N LYS A 365 -14.51 1.06 -4.85
CA LYS A 365 -15.40 -0.10 -4.62
C LYS A 365 -16.64 0.33 -3.84
N ASN A 366 -16.46 1.05 -2.72
CA ASN A 366 -17.56 1.56 -1.89
C ASN A 366 -17.82 3.05 -2.17
N LYS A 367 -18.76 3.32 -3.09
CA LYS A 367 -19.15 4.69 -3.48
C LYS A 367 -20.02 5.42 -2.45
N ASP A 368 -20.54 4.71 -1.45
CA ASP A 368 -21.35 5.33 -0.40
C ASP A 368 -20.46 6.06 0.61
N LEU A 369 -19.18 5.68 0.69
CA LEU A 369 -18.17 6.38 1.49
C LEU A 369 -17.54 7.61 0.79
N LEU A 370 -17.94 7.98 -0.41
CA LEU A 370 -17.39 9.15 -1.09
C LEU A 370 -17.85 10.45 -0.41
N CYS A 371 -16.89 11.37 -0.23
CA CYS A 371 -17.15 12.69 0.36
C CYS A 371 -17.57 13.74 -0.68
N THR A 372 -18.36 14.70 -0.24
CA THR A 372 -18.42 16.02 -0.89
C THR A 372 -17.17 16.82 -0.55
N VAL A 373 -16.52 17.42 -1.54
CA VAL A 373 -15.34 18.27 -1.33
C VAL A 373 -15.77 19.73 -1.21
N TYR A 374 -15.33 20.41 -0.16
CA TYR A 374 -15.68 21.80 0.13
C TYR A 374 -14.50 22.75 -0.10
N GLN A 375 -14.82 23.95 -0.60
CA GLN A 375 -13.85 25.04 -0.81
C GLN A 375 -14.47 26.37 -0.41
N TYR A 376 -13.82 27.10 0.49
CA TYR A 376 -14.29 28.42 0.97
C TYR A 376 -15.76 28.39 1.42
N GLY A 377 -16.16 27.36 2.16
CA GLY A 377 -17.51 27.17 2.69
C GLY A 377 -18.56 26.70 1.67
N SER A 378 -18.21 26.59 0.40
CA SER A 378 -19.08 26.13 -0.69
C SER A 378 -18.66 24.74 -1.18
N VAL A 379 -19.55 24.08 -1.94
CA VAL A 379 -19.23 22.79 -2.58
C VAL A 379 -18.25 23.02 -3.73
N GLY A 380 -17.04 22.51 -3.60
CA GLY A 380 -16.02 22.49 -4.65
C GLY A 380 -16.21 21.32 -5.63
N ARG A 381 -16.55 20.13 -5.09
CA ARG A 381 -16.93 18.95 -5.88
C ARG A 381 -18.11 18.26 -5.20
N SER A 382 -19.22 18.11 -5.91
CA SER A 382 -20.39 17.41 -5.38
C SER A 382 -20.20 15.89 -5.35
N LEU A 383 -20.94 15.21 -4.48
CA LEU A 383 -20.96 13.75 -4.41
C LEU A 383 -21.32 13.10 -5.75
N SER A 384 -22.27 13.69 -6.49
CA SER A 384 -22.63 13.22 -7.83
C SER A 384 -21.46 13.32 -8.81
N ALA A 385 -20.68 14.42 -8.76
CA ALA A 385 -19.49 14.58 -9.59
C ALA A 385 -18.39 13.59 -9.22
N MET A 386 -18.22 13.27 -7.93
CA MET A 386 -17.28 12.25 -7.46
C MET A 386 -17.68 10.86 -7.95
N ARG A 387 -18.96 10.48 -7.82
CA ARG A 387 -19.50 9.17 -8.23
C ARG A 387 -19.45 8.94 -9.75
N SER A 388 -19.58 9.99 -10.56
CA SER A 388 -19.61 9.90 -12.02
C SER A 388 -18.22 10.02 -12.70
N ASN A 389 -17.18 10.30 -11.93
CA ASN A 389 -15.84 10.53 -12.47
C ASN A 389 -15.14 9.20 -12.83
N THR A 390 -15.37 8.74 -14.07
CA THR A 390 -14.78 7.48 -14.60
C THR A 390 -14.41 7.64 -16.08
N ARG A 391 -13.43 6.85 -16.56
CA ARG A 391 -13.02 6.76 -17.99
C ARG A 391 -13.65 5.57 -18.73
N ARG A 392 -14.87 5.20 -18.40
CA ARG A 392 -15.55 3.96 -18.77
C ARG A 392 -15.45 3.53 -20.25
N TYR A 393 -15.17 4.45 -21.16
CA TYR A 393 -15.15 4.20 -22.62
C TYR A 393 -13.82 4.57 -23.28
N SER A 394 -12.79 4.88 -22.50
CA SER A 394 -11.46 5.25 -23.02
C SER A 394 -10.47 4.13 -22.76
N PRO A 395 -9.60 3.78 -23.70
CA PRO A 395 -8.55 2.78 -23.46
C PRO A 395 -7.47 3.32 -22.50
N PRO A 396 -6.63 2.43 -21.92
CA PRO A 396 -5.45 2.81 -21.17
C PRO A 396 -4.58 3.81 -21.97
N GLY A 397 -4.04 4.82 -21.28
CA GLY A 397 -3.23 5.87 -21.90
C GLY A 397 -3.99 6.92 -22.72
N ALA A 398 -5.33 6.88 -22.72
CA ALA A 398 -6.12 7.85 -23.50
C ALA A 398 -6.01 9.29 -23.00
N THR A 399 -5.84 9.50 -21.71
CA THR A 399 -5.73 10.81 -21.07
C THR A 399 -4.88 10.81 -19.82
N GLY A 400 -4.11 11.88 -19.60
CA GLY A 400 -3.32 12.12 -18.38
C GLY A 400 -4.02 12.98 -17.32
N ALA A 401 -5.34 13.16 -17.39
CA ALA A 401 -6.06 14.12 -16.56
C ALA A 401 -6.07 13.78 -15.05
N TYR A 402 -5.89 12.51 -14.70
CA TYR A 402 -6.07 12.01 -13.33
C TYR A 402 -4.78 11.89 -12.52
N PHE A 403 -3.63 11.67 -13.17
CA PHE A 403 -2.40 11.22 -12.54
C PHE A 403 -1.61 12.29 -11.77
N SER A 404 -1.98 13.55 -11.89
CA SER A 404 -1.36 14.61 -11.09
C SER A 404 -2.08 14.90 -9.77
N GLY A 405 -3.34 14.43 -9.61
CA GLY A 405 -4.14 14.81 -8.44
C GLY A 405 -5.56 14.24 -8.41
N GLY A 406 -5.85 13.15 -9.12
CA GLY A 406 -7.19 12.56 -9.21
C GLY A 406 -7.53 11.55 -8.14
N MET A 407 -6.52 10.87 -7.57
CA MET A 407 -6.71 9.75 -6.66
C MET A 407 -7.58 10.12 -5.46
N THR A 408 -8.42 9.17 -5.10
CA THR A 408 -9.43 9.28 -4.05
C THR A 408 -9.35 8.04 -3.18
N MET A 409 -9.20 8.24 -1.87
CA MET A 409 -9.14 7.19 -0.85
C MET A 409 -9.38 7.77 0.54
N SER A 410 -9.47 6.93 1.56
CA SER A 410 -9.56 7.34 2.97
C SER A 410 -8.19 7.66 3.56
N ALA A 411 -8.16 8.27 4.76
CA ALA A 411 -6.90 8.44 5.50
C ALA A 411 -6.37 7.09 5.99
N ALA A 412 -7.25 6.16 6.35
CA ALA A 412 -6.87 4.79 6.73
C ALA A 412 -6.14 4.08 5.57
N ASP A 413 -6.71 4.15 4.35
CA ASP A 413 -6.10 3.54 3.16
C ASP A 413 -4.78 4.22 2.76
N LEU A 414 -4.72 5.56 2.81
CA LEU A 414 -3.47 6.29 2.56
C LEU A 414 -2.43 6.02 3.66
N GLY A 415 -2.88 5.79 4.89
CA GLY A 415 -2.04 5.34 6.01
C GLY A 415 -1.35 4.01 5.71
N LYS A 416 -2.09 3.03 5.18
CA LYS A 416 -1.52 1.75 4.74
C LYS A 416 -0.45 1.95 3.65
N MET A 417 -0.73 2.79 2.65
CA MET A 417 0.23 3.12 1.59
C MET A 417 1.48 3.83 2.15
N THR A 418 1.31 4.69 3.16
CA THR A 418 2.41 5.37 3.86
C THR A 418 3.22 4.37 4.68
N ALA A 419 2.57 3.46 5.39
CA ALA A 419 3.20 2.39 6.16
C ALA A 419 4.03 1.45 5.28
N LEU A 420 3.56 1.12 4.07
CA LEU A 420 4.32 0.35 3.08
C LEU A 420 5.65 1.01 2.76
N LEU A 421 5.66 2.33 2.52
CA LEU A 421 6.88 3.08 2.23
C LEU A 421 7.78 3.20 3.47
N ALA A 422 7.21 3.51 4.63
CA ALA A 422 7.94 3.61 5.89
C ALA A 422 8.62 2.30 6.32
N ASN A 423 8.13 1.17 5.83
CA ASN A 423 8.62 -0.17 6.16
C ASN A 423 9.28 -0.87 4.95
N ASP A 424 10.07 -0.11 4.18
CA ASP A 424 10.90 -0.63 3.07
C ASP A 424 10.14 -1.50 2.06
N GLY A 425 8.88 -1.14 1.76
CA GLY A 425 8.03 -1.88 0.83
C GLY A 425 7.39 -3.15 1.41
N CYS A 426 7.48 -3.32 2.72
CA CYS A 426 6.87 -4.44 3.45
C CYS A 426 5.58 -3.96 4.13
N TYR A 427 4.48 -4.66 3.92
CA TYR A 427 3.22 -4.41 4.61
C TYR A 427 2.73 -5.70 5.28
N GLU A 428 2.49 -5.68 6.59
CA GLU A 428 2.08 -6.84 7.41
C GLU A 428 2.90 -8.11 7.16
N GLY A 429 4.21 -7.93 6.96
CA GLY A 429 5.16 -9.02 6.70
C GLY A 429 5.22 -9.48 5.24
N LEU A 430 4.44 -8.88 4.33
CA LEU A 430 4.51 -9.12 2.89
C LEU A 430 5.40 -8.08 2.21
N GLN A 431 6.40 -8.53 1.48
CA GLN A 431 7.23 -7.66 0.65
C GLN A 431 6.50 -7.39 -0.68
N LEU A 432 5.88 -6.23 -0.81
CA LEU A 432 5.13 -5.83 -2.02
C LEU A 432 6.01 -5.06 -3.02
N LEU A 433 7.05 -4.38 -2.52
CA LEU A 433 8.15 -3.81 -3.29
C LEU A 433 9.47 -4.20 -2.64
N LYS A 434 10.51 -4.43 -3.41
CA LYS A 434 11.85 -4.67 -2.84
C LYS A 434 12.31 -3.46 -2.03
N ALA A 435 13.01 -3.71 -0.91
CA ALA A 435 13.60 -2.64 -0.10
C ALA A 435 14.50 -1.72 -0.94
N SER A 436 15.28 -2.29 -1.86
CA SER A 436 16.11 -1.52 -2.79
C SER A 436 15.31 -0.62 -3.76
N THR A 437 14.06 -0.95 -4.02
CA THR A 437 13.17 -0.13 -4.85
C THR A 437 12.59 1.03 -4.06
N VAL A 438 12.28 0.84 -2.77
CA VAL A 438 11.89 1.94 -1.87
C VAL A 438 13.09 2.86 -1.63
N GLU A 439 14.28 2.31 -1.36
CA GLU A 439 15.53 3.09 -1.25
C GLU A 439 15.78 3.93 -2.52
N LEU A 440 15.51 3.37 -3.71
CA LEU A 440 15.57 4.11 -4.97
C LEU A 440 14.53 5.24 -5.02
N MET A 441 13.31 5.03 -4.51
CA MET A 441 12.29 6.09 -4.42
C MET A 441 12.72 7.22 -3.48
N GLU A 442 13.46 6.90 -2.43
CA GLU A 442 13.93 7.82 -1.40
C GLU A 442 15.24 8.53 -1.76
N GLN A 443 15.91 8.09 -2.82
CA GLN A 443 17.16 8.71 -3.26
C GLN A 443 16.96 10.20 -3.58
N ARG A 444 17.58 11.06 -2.78
CA ARG A 444 17.54 12.52 -2.92
C ARG A 444 18.28 12.98 -4.17
N CYS A 445 17.63 13.81 -4.97
CA CYS A 445 18.26 14.49 -6.11
C CYS A 445 19.06 15.71 -5.63
N GLU A 446 20.35 15.74 -5.95
CA GLU A 446 21.22 16.88 -5.63
C GLU A 446 21.24 17.92 -6.76
N PRO A 447 21.32 19.21 -6.48
CA PRO A 447 21.38 19.86 -5.15
C PRO A 447 20.01 19.99 -4.49
N GLN A 448 20.02 20.34 -3.20
CA GLN A 448 18.83 20.75 -2.42
C GLN A 448 18.04 21.85 -3.13
N LEU A 449 16.73 21.79 -3.03
CA LEU A 449 15.84 22.80 -3.61
C LEU A 449 15.88 24.11 -2.82
N PRO A 450 15.50 25.25 -3.43
CA PRO A 450 15.57 26.57 -2.77
C PRO A 450 14.73 26.70 -1.49
N ASP A 451 13.72 25.84 -1.30
CA ASP A 451 12.86 25.80 -0.11
C ASP A 451 13.42 24.93 1.04
N GLY A 452 14.65 24.44 0.90
CA GLY A 452 15.30 23.62 1.91
C GLY A 452 14.93 22.13 1.89
N SER A 453 14.11 21.70 0.95
CA SER A 453 13.77 20.29 0.77
C SER A 453 14.56 19.64 -0.37
N TRP A 454 14.47 18.33 -0.50
CA TRP A 454 14.97 17.56 -1.65
C TRP A 454 13.82 16.95 -2.44
N GLN A 455 14.02 16.82 -3.74
CA GLN A 455 13.19 15.97 -4.59
C GLN A 455 13.74 14.55 -4.56
N ALA A 456 12.84 13.58 -4.47
CA ALA A 456 13.09 12.16 -4.69
C ALA A 456 12.09 11.62 -5.72
N LEU A 457 12.01 10.30 -5.97
CA LEU A 457 11.06 9.78 -6.95
C LEU A 457 9.63 9.86 -6.40
N SER A 458 8.84 10.82 -6.89
CA SER A 458 7.47 11.13 -6.44
C SER A 458 7.33 11.58 -4.97
N LEU A 459 8.43 11.71 -4.24
CA LEU A 459 8.49 12.12 -2.84
C LEU A 459 9.25 13.43 -2.70
N ARG A 460 8.98 14.15 -1.62
CA ARG A 460 9.81 15.22 -1.09
C ARG A 460 10.48 14.73 0.18
N SER A 461 11.64 15.25 0.50
CA SER A 461 12.31 14.97 1.76
C SER A 461 12.79 16.26 2.41
N GLN A 462 12.80 16.29 3.74
CA GLN A 462 13.28 17.44 4.51
C GLN A 462 13.87 16.99 5.84
N ASP A 463 15.03 17.55 6.19
CA ASP A 463 15.68 17.32 7.48
C ASP A 463 15.10 18.28 8.53
N GLY A 464 14.98 17.81 9.77
CA GLY A 464 14.47 18.60 10.88
C GLY A 464 12.97 18.90 10.82
N LEU A 465 12.22 18.34 9.87
CA LEU A 465 10.77 18.52 9.80
C LEU A 465 10.13 17.82 11.02
N TYR A 466 9.38 18.60 11.81
CA TYR A 466 8.72 18.15 13.05
C TYR A 466 9.65 17.50 14.08
N GLY A 467 10.92 17.95 14.13
CA GLY A 467 11.91 17.42 15.08
C GLY A 467 12.56 16.10 14.69
N ARG A 468 12.17 15.50 13.57
CA ARG A 468 12.76 14.26 13.06
C ARG A 468 13.98 14.54 12.20
N ASP A 469 14.98 13.66 12.25
CA ASP A 469 16.22 13.82 11.49
C ASP A 469 15.95 13.90 9.99
N ARG A 470 15.00 13.07 9.50
CA ARG A 470 14.57 13.06 8.11
C ARG A 470 13.11 12.60 7.99
N LEU A 471 12.33 13.36 7.25
CA LEU A 471 11.02 12.89 6.81
C LEU A 471 10.92 12.88 5.29
N TYR A 472 10.27 11.84 4.76
CA TYR A 472 9.72 11.84 3.42
C TYR A 472 8.25 12.24 3.49
N TYR A 473 7.81 13.04 2.52
CA TYR A 473 6.45 13.55 2.54
C TYR A 473 5.95 13.94 1.15
N HIS A 474 4.66 14.09 1.03
CA HIS A 474 4.03 14.81 -0.07
C HIS A 474 2.80 15.58 0.43
N THR A 475 2.58 16.79 -0.12
CA THR A 475 1.38 17.59 0.18
C THR A 475 0.40 17.52 -0.99
N GLY A 476 -0.91 17.72 -0.70
CA GLY A 476 -1.96 17.74 -1.70
C GLY A 476 -2.86 18.96 -1.56
N SER A 477 -3.15 19.65 -2.69
CA SER A 477 -4.11 20.73 -2.72
C SER A 477 -4.90 20.75 -4.03
N ALA A 478 -6.20 20.68 -3.91
CA ALA A 478 -7.15 20.89 -5.00
C ALA A 478 -8.55 21.12 -4.45
N TYR A 479 -9.30 22.06 -5.00
CA TYR A 479 -10.73 22.27 -4.69
C TYR A 479 -11.04 22.40 -3.19
N GLY A 480 -10.11 22.96 -2.38
CA GLY A 480 -10.30 23.18 -0.94
C GLY A 480 -9.88 22.03 -0.04
N VAL A 481 -9.26 20.98 -0.58
CA VAL A 481 -8.51 20.01 0.22
C VAL A 481 -7.07 20.51 0.38
N PHE A 482 -6.51 20.33 1.57
CA PHE A 482 -5.13 20.64 1.93
C PHE A 482 -4.61 19.49 2.78
N ASN A 483 -3.90 18.57 2.13
CA ASN A 483 -3.55 17.27 2.66
C ASN A 483 -2.04 17.13 2.83
N CYS A 484 -1.62 16.25 3.71
CA CYS A 484 -0.23 15.83 3.87
C CYS A 484 -0.18 14.34 4.21
N MET A 485 0.80 13.64 3.66
CA MET A 485 1.33 12.38 4.16
C MET A 485 2.80 12.56 4.45
N SER A 486 3.30 11.95 5.52
CA SER A 486 4.71 11.96 5.87
C SER A 486 5.09 10.69 6.61
N TYR A 487 6.36 10.29 6.51
CA TYR A 487 6.91 9.18 7.27
C TYR A 487 8.41 9.37 7.55
N ASP A 488 8.85 8.78 8.63
CA ASP A 488 10.22 8.67 9.06
C ASP A 488 10.73 7.26 8.70
N PRO A 489 11.73 7.12 7.81
CA PRO A 489 12.22 5.82 7.39
C PRO A 489 13.02 5.10 8.49
N ASP A 490 13.57 5.84 9.48
CA ASP A 490 14.41 5.27 10.53
C ASP A 490 13.57 4.67 11.66
N THR A 491 12.48 5.36 12.08
CA THR A 491 11.55 4.86 13.11
C THR A 491 10.35 4.10 12.53
N ARG A 492 10.08 4.28 11.23
CA ARG A 492 8.92 3.75 10.51
C ARG A 492 7.59 4.34 10.98
N ASP A 493 7.65 5.49 11.64
CA ASP A 493 6.48 6.27 12.03
C ASP A 493 5.97 7.11 10.87
N GLY A 494 4.70 7.44 10.87
CA GLY A 494 4.13 8.29 9.85
C GLY A 494 2.81 8.92 10.26
N VAL A 495 2.45 9.99 9.53
CA VAL A 495 1.19 10.70 9.76
C VAL A 495 0.56 11.07 8.43
N VAL A 496 -0.72 10.77 8.30
CA VAL A 496 -1.58 11.21 7.20
C VAL A 496 -2.63 12.16 7.73
N VAL A 497 -2.80 13.30 7.07
CA VAL A 497 -3.88 14.26 7.35
C VAL A 497 -4.59 14.60 6.04
N LEU A 498 -5.88 14.30 5.96
CA LEU A 498 -6.75 14.64 4.84
C LEU A 498 -7.80 15.65 5.29
N THR A 499 -8.02 16.70 4.51
CA THR A 499 -8.96 17.77 4.85
C THR A 499 -9.93 18.07 3.73
N SER A 500 -11.07 18.67 4.08
CA SER A 500 -12.03 19.27 3.16
C SER A 500 -12.53 20.59 3.73
N GLY A 501 -12.43 21.67 2.97
CA GLY A 501 -12.89 23.01 3.35
C GLY A 501 -12.00 23.76 4.33
N ALA A 502 -10.81 23.24 4.66
CA ALA A 502 -9.87 23.87 5.58
C ALA A 502 -9.19 25.12 4.98
N SER A 503 -8.48 25.87 5.81
CA SER A 503 -7.59 26.96 5.37
C SER A 503 -6.34 26.40 4.69
N GLY A 504 -5.97 26.99 3.56
CA GLY A 504 -4.72 26.70 2.83
C GLY A 504 -3.48 27.43 3.34
N ALA A 505 -3.55 28.04 4.51
CA ALA A 505 -2.36 28.68 5.14
C ALA A 505 -1.24 27.67 5.32
N ARG A 506 0.02 28.14 5.16
CA ARG A 506 1.20 27.31 5.38
C ARG A 506 1.91 27.72 6.68
N ASP A 507 2.55 26.75 7.31
CA ASP A 507 3.43 26.96 8.45
C ASP A 507 4.83 27.46 8.03
N GLY A 508 5.72 27.67 9.01
CA GLY A 508 7.10 28.12 8.76
C GLY A 508 7.99 27.11 8.03
N GLN A 509 7.54 25.86 7.87
CA GLN A 509 8.24 24.79 7.17
C GLN A 509 7.65 24.51 5.77
N GLY A 510 6.67 25.33 5.34
CA GLY A 510 6.06 25.24 4.01
C GLY A 510 4.96 24.19 3.87
N ILE A 511 4.58 23.49 4.94
CA ILE A 511 3.48 22.53 4.99
C ILE A 511 2.15 23.27 5.25
N TYR A 512 1.00 22.70 4.87
CA TYR A 512 -0.30 23.27 5.24
C TYR A 512 -0.44 23.28 6.77
N ALA A 513 -0.72 24.45 7.35
CA ALA A 513 -0.66 24.67 8.79
C ALA A 513 -1.59 23.73 9.58
N VAL A 514 -2.75 23.36 9.01
CA VAL A 514 -3.65 22.35 9.59
C VAL A 514 -2.97 20.99 9.68
N CYS A 515 -2.27 20.57 8.65
CA CYS A 515 -1.54 19.31 8.63
C CYS A 515 -0.32 19.38 9.55
N GLY A 516 0.46 20.46 9.46
CA GLY A 516 1.68 20.65 10.24
C GLY A 516 1.45 20.67 11.75
N GLU A 517 0.34 21.27 12.21
CA GLU A 517 0.02 21.30 13.64
C GLU A 517 -0.37 19.93 14.19
N ILE A 518 -1.12 19.13 13.41
CA ILE A 518 -1.49 17.76 13.79
C ILE A 518 -0.26 16.83 13.71
N SER A 519 0.47 16.86 12.60
CA SER A 519 1.63 15.98 12.42
C SER A 519 2.70 16.21 13.47
N ARG A 520 3.02 17.49 13.79
CA ARG A 520 4.00 17.79 14.84
C ARG A 520 3.56 17.24 16.19
N TYR A 521 2.29 17.43 16.54
CA TYR A 521 1.78 16.91 17.81
C TYR A 521 1.94 15.39 17.90
N ILE A 522 1.57 14.66 16.84
CA ILE A 522 1.67 13.19 16.80
C ILE A 522 3.13 12.71 16.83
N TYR A 523 4.04 13.37 16.11
CA TYR A 523 5.46 12.99 16.12
C TYR A 523 6.16 13.31 17.45
N ASP A 524 5.60 14.22 18.28
CA ASP A 524 6.14 14.62 19.59
C ASP A 524 5.58 13.74 20.73
N THR A 525 4.50 12.95 20.50
CA THR A 525 3.87 12.07 21.51
C THR A 525 4.37 10.65 21.42
#